data_ca98232d6bc8d188092f9820852a70c2
#
_entry.id   ca98232d6bc8d188092f9820852a70c2
#
_cell.length_a   1.000
_cell.length_b   1.000
_cell.length_c   1.000
_cell.angle_alpha   90.00
_cell.angle_beta   90.00
_cell.angle_gamma   90.00
#
_symmetry.space_group_name_H-M   'P 1'
#
loop_
_entity.id
_entity.type
_entity.pdbx_description
1 polymer ?
#
loop_
_entity_poly.entity_id
_entity_poly.type
_entity_poly.pdbx_seq_one_letter_code
_entity_poly.pdbx_strand_id
1 'polypeptide(L)'
;MSSNRIGFRPFRNALEKSPTETALVVDSNVIIAYFDEAHSLHEKVSDFLNDLDEIAQVTLYTTVTTKSEFLEYQRRRLLTDALISLADRKFAIPINEECRAKINTVKGRRNSRESQENKRVQEAGDLEFDIGVSYFSDKEIKEIKKVFRARDVQNETGWLKICETFLKSKLAEQEGLLDEFCTYLSPHDEKQKHLFLKPKVEWSEATRLSGATGTGYSDALILNMLLHTKIRYLVTLDFDLIYASTIEAKDRKVILPDNRIGDFKQILRGV
;
A
#
# COMPACT_ATOMS: atom_id res chain seq x y z
N MET A 1 -18.60 -24.15 -8.06
CA MET A 1 -17.23 -23.90 -7.53
C MET A 1 -17.35 -22.90 -6.38
N SER A 2 -16.84 -23.21 -5.19
CA SER A 2 -16.81 -22.26 -4.07
C SER A 2 -15.91 -21.10 -4.46
N SER A 3 -16.42 -19.88 -4.34
CA SER A 3 -15.62 -18.66 -4.55
C SER A 3 -14.43 -18.68 -3.57
N ASN A 4 -13.22 -18.40 -4.05
CA ASN A 4 -12.05 -18.23 -3.19
C ASN A 4 -12.02 -16.84 -2.51
N ARG A 5 -13.08 -16.05 -2.66
CA ARG A 5 -13.24 -14.71 -2.09
C ARG A 5 -14.18 -14.73 -0.91
N ILE A 6 -13.81 -14.00 0.14
CA ILE A 6 -14.57 -13.87 1.39
C ILE A 6 -14.64 -12.38 1.75
N GLY A 7 -15.82 -11.90 2.12
CA GLY A 7 -15.98 -10.56 2.64
C GLY A 7 -15.42 -10.40 4.06
N PHE A 8 -15.15 -9.18 4.47
CA PHE A 8 -14.67 -8.84 5.82
C PHE A 8 -15.59 -9.42 6.90
N ARG A 9 -16.89 -9.16 6.82
CA ARG A 9 -17.86 -9.64 7.80
C ARG A 9 -18.02 -11.17 7.83
N PRO A 10 -18.21 -11.90 6.70
CA PRO A 10 -18.23 -13.36 6.70
C PRO A 10 -16.94 -13.99 7.23
N PHE A 11 -15.78 -13.41 6.97
CA PHE A 11 -14.51 -13.91 7.51
C PHE A 11 -14.44 -13.73 9.02
N ARG A 12 -14.74 -12.54 9.54
CA ARG A 12 -14.84 -12.26 10.95
C ARG A 12 -15.78 -13.25 11.66
N ASN A 13 -17.02 -13.40 11.16
CA ASN A 13 -18.01 -14.30 11.74
C ASN A 13 -17.55 -15.77 11.76
N ALA A 14 -16.74 -16.18 10.81
CA ALA A 14 -16.18 -17.53 10.79
C ALA A 14 -15.12 -17.72 11.89
N LEU A 15 -14.28 -16.71 12.15
CA LEU A 15 -13.30 -16.73 13.25
C LEU A 15 -13.97 -16.67 14.62
N GLU A 16 -15.01 -15.85 14.80
CA GLU A 16 -15.79 -15.79 16.05
C GLU A 16 -16.38 -17.15 16.44
N LYS A 17 -16.89 -17.88 15.45
CA LYS A 17 -17.49 -19.23 15.67
C LYS A 17 -16.47 -20.32 15.95
N SER A 18 -15.27 -20.18 15.46
CA SER A 18 -14.20 -21.15 15.62
C SER A 18 -12.84 -20.43 15.69
N PRO A 19 -12.54 -19.84 16.87
CA PRO A 19 -11.27 -19.14 17.06
C PRO A 19 -10.11 -20.10 16.86
N THR A 20 -9.26 -19.79 15.88
CA THR A 20 -8.05 -20.56 15.57
C THR A 20 -6.91 -19.59 15.31
N GLU A 21 -5.70 -20.00 15.63
CA GLU A 21 -4.51 -19.29 15.22
C GLU A 21 -4.52 -19.11 13.69
N THR A 22 -4.55 -17.87 13.24
CA THR A 22 -4.76 -17.52 11.84
C THR A 22 -3.68 -16.57 11.34
N ALA A 23 -3.04 -16.93 10.25
CA ALA A 23 -2.03 -16.11 9.57
C ALA A 23 -2.64 -15.48 8.30
N LEU A 24 -2.46 -14.19 8.11
CA LEU A 24 -2.91 -13.43 6.95
C LEU A 24 -1.71 -12.74 6.28
N VAL A 25 -1.61 -12.80 4.96
CA VAL A 25 -0.74 -11.88 4.20
C VAL A 25 -1.56 -10.63 3.89
N VAL A 26 -1.00 -9.46 4.22
CA VAL A 26 -1.66 -8.16 4.03
C VAL A 26 -0.94 -7.39 2.94
N ASP A 27 -1.69 -6.88 1.98
CA ASP A 27 -1.19 -6.08 0.87
C ASP A 27 -1.01 -4.59 1.26
N SER A 28 -0.19 -3.88 0.48
CA SER A 28 0.20 -2.47 0.72
C SER A 28 -0.99 -1.53 0.76
N ASN A 29 -1.97 -1.71 -0.12
CA ASN A 29 -3.16 -0.85 -0.17
C ASN A 29 -4.07 -0.99 1.07
N VAL A 30 -4.10 -2.17 1.70
CA VAL A 30 -4.79 -2.38 2.98
C VAL A 30 -4.05 -1.66 4.11
N ILE A 31 -2.72 -1.79 4.15
CA ILE A 31 -1.87 -1.11 5.14
C ILE A 31 -1.99 0.41 4.99
N ILE A 32 -1.93 0.91 3.75
CA ILE A 32 -2.13 2.34 3.46
C ILE A 32 -3.51 2.80 3.94
N ALA A 33 -4.57 2.05 3.62
CA ALA A 33 -5.93 2.39 4.05
C ALA A 33 -6.08 2.38 5.58
N TYR A 34 -5.35 1.51 6.29
CA TYR A 34 -5.34 1.47 7.74
C TYR A 34 -4.65 2.68 8.37
N PHE A 35 -3.49 3.10 7.85
CA PHE A 35 -2.69 4.18 8.41
C PHE A 35 -3.04 5.59 7.88
N ASP A 36 -3.82 5.70 6.82
CA ASP A 36 -4.20 6.99 6.24
C ASP A 36 -5.69 7.27 6.41
N GLU A 37 -6.02 8.08 7.42
CA GLU A 37 -7.40 8.49 7.74
C GLU A 37 -8.12 9.18 6.57
N ALA A 38 -7.37 9.74 5.61
CA ALA A 38 -7.95 10.36 4.42
C ALA A 38 -8.33 9.32 3.34
N HIS A 39 -7.95 8.06 3.50
CA HIS A 39 -8.29 7.00 2.56
C HIS A 39 -9.79 6.65 2.63
N SER A 40 -10.46 6.55 1.48
CA SER A 40 -11.91 6.29 1.39
C SER A 40 -12.38 4.99 2.05
N LEU A 41 -11.48 4.03 2.23
CA LEU A 41 -11.75 2.75 2.88
C LEU A 41 -11.15 2.66 4.30
N HIS A 42 -10.60 3.75 4.84
CA HIS A 42 -9.95 3.76 6.15
C HIS A 42 -10.83 3.13 7.23
N GLU A 43 -12.03 3.66 7.41
CA GLU A 43 -12.98 3.21 8.44
C GLU A 43 -13.28 1.71 8.32
N LYS A 44 -13.60 1.24 7.11
CA LYS A 44 -13.92 -0.19 6.88
C LYS A 44 -12.75 -1.13 7.14
N VAL A 45 -11.54 -0.70 6.76
CA VAL A 45 -10.32 -1.49 6.96
C VAL A 45 -9.91 -1.48 8.42
N SER A 46 -9.98 -0.32 9.09
CA SER A 46 -9.65 -0.18 10.51
C SER A 46 -10.60 -0.99 11.38
N ASP A 47 -11.91 -0.90 11.15
CA ASP A 47 -12.89 -1.71 11.86
C ASP A 47 -12.60 -3.21 11.70
N PHE A 48 -12.35 -3.64 10.45
CA PHE A 48 -12.06 -5.04 10.18
C PHE A 48 -10.80 -5.54 10.89
N LEU A 49 -9.69 -4.80 10.83
CA LEU A 49 -8.42 -5.24 11.42
C LEU A 49 -8.42 -5.15 12.94
N ASN A 50 -9.07 -4.14 13.52
CA ASN A 50 -9.25 -4.01 14.97
C ASN A 50 -10.15 -5.14 15.52
N ASP A 51 -11.24 -5.45 14.82
CA ASP A 51 -12.10 -6.60 15.18
C ASP A 51 -11.33 -7.93 15.17
N LEU A 52 -10.39 -8.12 14.24
CA LEU A 52 -9.57 -9.34 14.19
C LEU A 52 -8.63 -9.47 15.38
N ASP A 53 -8.08 -8.37 15.87
CA ASP A 53 -7.20 -8.34 17.04
C ASP A 53 -7.96 -8.73 18.32
N GLU A 54 -9.25 -8.38 18.41
CA GLU A 54 -10.10 -8.72 19.56
C GLU A 54 -10.59 -10.17 19.59
N ILE A 55 -10.75 -10.81 18.43
CA ILE A 55 -11.47 -12.10 18.31
C ILE A 55 -10.55 -13.31 18.37
N ALA A 56 -9.38 -13.24 17.77
CA ALA A 56 -8.53 -14.40 17.55
C ALA A 56 -7.04 -14.06 17.63
N GLN A 57 -6.23 -15.11 17.84
CA GLN A 57 -4.79 -15.00 17.66
C GLN A 57 -4.47 -14.88 16.15
N VAL A 58 -4.64 -13.67 15.62
CA VAL A 58 -4.36 -13.35 14.23
C VAL A 58 -2.97 -12.77 14.11
N THR A 59 -2.16 -13.33 13.22
CA THR A 59 -0.85 -12.76 12.87
C THR A 59 -0.92 -12.18 11.46
N LEU A 60 -0.67 -10.88 11.34
CA LEU A 60 -0.57 -10.18 10.07
C LEU A 60 0.85 -10.26 9.55
N TYR A 61 1.02 -10.74 8.32
CA TYR A 61 2.31 -10.83 7.65
C TYR A 61 2.37 -9.86 6.49
N THR A 62 3.52 -9.22 6.34
CA THR A 62 3.84 -8.37 5.20
C THR A 62 5.01 -8.94 4.40
N THR A 63 5.09 -8.63 3.10
CA THR A 63 6.22 -9.02 2.26
C THR A 63 7.19 -7.85 2.07
N VAL A 64 8.39 -8.12 1.54
CA VAL A 64 9.34 -7.06 1.17
C VAL A 64 8.73 -6.08 0.16
N THR A 65 7.94 -6.58 -0.77
CA THR A 65 7.26 -5.76 -1.78
C THR A 65 6.24 -4.83 -1.13
N THR A 66 5.37 -5.37 -0.31
CA THR A 66 4.36 -4.63 0.46
C THR A 66 5.00 -3.55 1.36
N LYS A 67 6.05 -3.91 2.11
CA LYS A 67 6.80 -2.96 2.95
C LYS A 67 7.41 -1.85 2.12
N SER A 68 8.00 -2.18 0.97
CA SER A 68 8.59 -1.20 0.05
C SER A 68 7.56 -0.23 -0.51
N GLU A 69 6.40 -0.72 -0.92
CA GLU A 69 5.31 0.10 -1.47
C GLU A 69 4.71 1.04 -0.42
N PHE A 70 4.48 0.54 0.80
CA PHE A 70 4.03 1.35 1.92
C PHE A 70 5.01 2.48 2.25
N LEU A 71 6.30 2.16 2.37
CA LEU A 71 7.33 3.18 2.67
C LEU A 71 7.51 4.17 1.52
N GLU A 72 7.36 3.73 0.28
CA GLU A 72 7.37 4.62 -0.90
C GLU A 72 6.16 5.56 -0.90
N TYR A 73 4.98 5.07 -0.54
CA TYR A 73 3.80 5.90 -0.33
C TYR A 73 4.05 6.97 0.75
N GLN A 74 4.56 6.56 1.93
CA GLN A 74 4.87 7.48 3.02
C GLN A 74 5.95 8.51 2.63
N ARG A 75 6.97 8.08 1.89
CA ARG A 75 8.00 8.98 1.35
C ARG A 75 7.39 10.08 0.48
N ARG A 76 6.50 9.73 -0.44
CA ARG A 76 5.83 10.71 -1.32
C ARG A 76 4.95 11.66 -0.53
N ARG A 77 4.19 11.16 0.43
CA ARG A 77 3.34 11.96 1.33
C ARG A 77 4.16 12.98 2.10
N LEU A 78 5.16 12.51 2.83
CA LEU A 78 6.03 13.35 3.66
C LEU A 78 6.76 14.43 2.83
N LEU A 79 7.28 14.08 1.65
CA LEU A 79 7.93 15.04 0.77
C LEU A 79 6.93 16.06 0.20
N THR A 80 5.72 15.64 -0.15
CA THR A 80 4.68 16.55 -0.65
C THR A 80 4.35 17.61 0.40
N ASP A 81 4.07 17.17 1.64
CA ASP A 81 3.71 18.05 2.74
C ASP A 81 4.84 19.02 3.08
N ALA A 82 6.07 18.51 3.15
CA ALA A 82 7.25 19.33 3.41
C ALA A 82 7.48 20.40 2.34
N LEU A 83 7.45 20.00 1.06
CA LEU A 83 7.69 20.89 -0.07
C LEU A 83 6.61 21.98 -0.20
N ILE A 84 5.33 21.61 -0.05
CA ILE A 84 4.22 22.57 -0.05
C ILE A 84 4.39 23.56 1.11
N SER A 85 4.67 23.07 2.31
CA SER A 85 4.85 23.90 3.49
C SER A 85 6.05 24.86 3.38
N LEU A 86 7.14 24.43 2.73
CA LEU A 86 8.28 25.30 2.40
C LEU A 86 7.90 26.40 1.40
N ALA A 87 7.17 26.04 0.34
CA ALA A 87 6.72 27.02 -0.65
C ALA A 87 5.75 28.05 -0.05
N ASP A 88 4.87 27.60 0.84
CA ASP A 88 3.89 28.43 1.56
C ASP A 88 4.49 29.20 2.74
N ARG A 89 5.81 29.14 2.95
CA ARG A 89 6.55 29.83 4.05
C ARG A 89 6.07 29.45 5.46
N LYS A 90 5.53 28.26 5.63
CA LYS A 90 5.10 27.76 6.94
C LYS A 90 6.27 27.40 7.87
N PHE A 91 7.46 27.21 7.29
CA PHE A 91 8.70 26.98 8.02
C PHE A 91 9.66 28.17 7.81
N ALA A 92 10.42 28.53 8.84
CA ALA A 92 11.48 29.54 8.78
C ALA A 92 12.76 28.98 8.07
N ILE A 93 12.60 28.11 7.08
CA ILE A 93 13.69 27.53 6.30
C ILE A 93 13.70 28.24 4.94
N PRO A 94 14.77 28.94 4.58
CA PRO A 94 14.84 29.69 3.34
C PRO A 94 15.01 28.70 2.16
N ILE A 95 14.25 28.93 1.09
CA ILE A 95 14.45 28.34 -0.23
C ILE A 95 14.51 29.48 -1.26
N ASN A 96 15.30 29.29 -2.31
CA ASN A 96 15.39 30.30 -3.36
C ASN A 96 14.08 30.38 -4.19
N GLU A 97 13.92 31.47 -4.93
CA GLU A 97 12.69 31.73 -5.70
C GLU A 97 12.47 30.71 -6.84
N GLU A 98 13.54 30.17 -7.44
CA GLU A 98 13.44 29.13 -8.45
C GLU A 98 12.83 27.85 -7.87
N CYS A 99 13.31 27.39 -6.71
CA CYS A 99 12.77 26.25 -6.01
C CYS A 99 11.29 26.46 -5.66
N ARG A 100 10.95 27.65 -5.12
CA ARG A 100 9.57 28.00 -4.79
C ARG A 100 8.67 28.01 -6.00
N ALA A 101 9.07 28.64 -7.09
CA ALA A 101 8.33 28.68 -8.34
C ALA A 101 8.08 27.27 -8.89
N LYS A 102 9.11 26.40 -8.84
CA LYS A 102 8.98 25.00 -9.28
C LYS A 102 7.98 24.22 -8.43
N ILE A 103 8.06 24.33 -7.10
CA ILE A 103 7.11 23.67 -6.19
C ILE A 103 5.69 24.15 -6.48
N ASN A 104 5.46 25.47 -6.61
CA ASN A 104 4.14 26.02 -6.90
C ASN A 104 3.58 25.54 -8.23
N THR A 105 4.41 25.41 -9.27
CA THR A 105 4.01 24.83 -10.55
C THR A 105 3.53 23.37 -10.40
N VAL A 106 4.26 22.56 -9.63
CA VAL A 106 3.91 21.16 -9.38
C VAL A 106 2.67 21.06 -8.48
N LYS A 107 2.57 21.92 -7.45
CA LYS A 107 1.37 22.04 -6.59
C LYS A 107 0.12 22.35 -7.40
N GLY A 108 0.20 23.25 -8.39
CA GLY A 108 -0.91 23.55 -9.29
C GLY A 108 -1.38 22.33 -10.09
N ARG A 109 -0.44 21.54 -10.62
CA ARG A 109 -0.77 20.29 -11.34
C ARG A 109 -1.43 19.24 -10.42
N ARG A 110 -0.90 19.06 -9.22
CA ARG A 110 -1.48 18.18 -8.21
C ARG A 110 -2.91 18.61 -7.86
N ASN A 111 -3.15 19.89 -7.60
CA ASN A 111 -4.49 20.41 -7.28
C ASN A 111 -5.49 20.21 -8.44
N SER A 112 -5.01 20.31 -9.67
CA SER A 112 -5.86 20.02 -10.86
C SER A 112 -6.26 18.55 -10.92
N ARG A 113 -5.32 17.61 -10.64
CA ARG A 113 -5.65 16.16 -10.57
C ARG A 113 -6.65 15.85 -9.47
N GLU A 114 -6.41 16.38 -8.27
CA GLU A 114 -7.30 16.20 -7.12
C GLU A 114 -8.72 16.74 -7.39
N SER A 115 -8.82 17.91 -8.06
CA SER A 115 -10.09 18.48 -8.46
C SER A 115 -10.81 17.62 -9.52
N GLN A 116 -10.08 17.04 -10.47
CA GLN A 116 -10.65 16.14 -11.47
C GLN A 116 -11.15 14.84 -10.83
N GLU A 117 -10.37 14.29 -9.90
CA GLU A 117 -10.75 13.08 -9.16
C GLU A 117 -11.99 13.30 -8.29
N ASN A 118 -12.07 14.44 -7.59
CA ASN A 118 -13.27 14.80 -6.83
C ASN A 118 -14.53 14.86 -7.74
N LYS A 119 -14.41 15.43 -8.94
CA LYS A 119 -15.52 15.44 -9.90
C LYS A 119 -15.89 14.03 -10.34
N ARG A 120 -14.91 13.18 -10.67
CA ARG A 120 -15.12 11.79 -11.06
C ARG A 120 -15.90 11.02 -9.99
N VAL A 121 -15.47 11.12 -8.72
CA VAL A 121 -16.15 10.46 -7.59
C VAL A 121 -17.58 10.99 -7.41
N GLN A 122 -17.79 12.31 -7.52
CA GLN A 122 -19.13 12.91 -7.42
C GLN A 122 -20.07 12.47 -8.56
N GLU A 123 -19.58 12.40 -9.79
CA GLU A 123 -20.38 12.02 -10.97
C GLU A 123 -20.70 10.52 -10.99
N ALA A 124 -19.82 9.69 -10.50
CA ALA A 124 -19.96 8.24 -10.57
C ALA A 124 -20.60 7.60 -9.31
N GLY A 125 -20.88 8.38 -8.27
CA GLY A 125 -21.59 7.95 -7.07
C GLY A 125 -20.74 7.16 -6.07
N ASP A 126 -20.41 5.90 -6.36
CA ASP A 126 -19.73 5.01 -5.39
C ASP A 126 -18.27 4.70 -5.74
N LEU A 127 -17.65 5.45 -6.65
CA LEU A 127 -16.24 5.23 -6.97
C LEU A 127 -15.34 5.73 -5.84
N GLU A 128 -14.36 4.89 -5.50
CA GLU A 128 -13.34 5.25 -4.51
C GLU A 128 -12.45 6.38 -5.02
N PHE A 129 -12.10 7.29 -4.11
CA PHE A 129 -11.16 8.36 -4.37
C PHE A 129 -9.74 7.79 -4.47
N ASP A 130 -9.05 8.08 -5.58
CA ASP A 130 -7.63 7.74 -5.71
C ASP A 130 -6.77 8.71 -4.89
N ILE A 131 -6.42 8.31 -3.67
CA ILE A 131 -5.60 9.12 -2.76
C ILE A 131 -4.21 9.45 -3.35
N GLY A 132 -3.73 8.68 -4.32
CA GLY A 132 -2.46 8.93 -5.00
C GLY A 132 -2.39 10.26 -5.74
N VAL A 133 -3.55 10.85 -6.11
CA VAL A 133 -3.61 12.18 -6.75
C VAL A 133 -3.34 13.32 -5.79
N SER A 134 -3.50 13.11 -4.49
CA SER A 134 -3.27 14.10 -3.42
C SER A 134 -1.79 14.32 -3.11
N TYR A 135 -0.90 13.49 -3.65
CA TYR A 135 0.54 13.59 -3.42
C TYR A 135 1.32 13.81 -4.72
N PHE A 136 2.55 14.33 -4.59
CA PHE A 136 3.43 14.44 -5.73
C PHE A 136 3.87 13.06 -6.22
N SER A 137 3.75 12.84 -7.53
CA SER A 137 4.30 11.66 -8.18
C SER A 137 5.84 11.66 -8.13
N ASP A 138 6.47 10.50 -8.31
CA ASP A 138 7.93 10.41 -8.39
C ASP A 138 8.53 11.29 -9.48
N LYS A 139 7.86 11.42 -10.61
CA LYS A 139 8.27 12.32 -11.69
C LYS A 139 8.29 13.77 -11.22
N GLU A 140 7.27 14.19 -10.48
CA GLU A 140 7.16 15.56 -9.97
C GLU A 140 8.20 15.84 -8.87
N ILE A 141 8.41 14.88 -7.95
CA ILE A 141 9.48 14.98 -6.94
C ILE A 141 10.84 15.09 -7.62
N LYS A 142 11.10 14.29 -8.67
CA LYS A 142 12.35 14.39 -9.47
C LYS A 142 12.48 15.74 -10.17
N GLU A 143 11.38 16.31 -10.69
CA GLU A 143 11.40 17.64 -11.29
C GLU A 143 11.73 18.73 -10.28
N ILE A 144 11.15 18.68 -9.09
CA ILE A 144 11.45 19.62 -8.01
C ILE A 144 12.91 19.46 -7.57
N LYS A 145 13.37 18.22 -7.33
CA LYS A 145 14.73 17.92 -6.90
C LYS A 145 15.81 18.52 -7.82
N LYS A 146 15.54 18.61 -9.12
CA LYS A 146 16.52 19.13 -10.12
C LYS A 146 16.87 20.61 -9.91
N VAL A 147 15.98 21.40 -9.30
CA VAL A 147 16.21 22.82 -9.05
C VAL A 147 16.81 23.08 -7.66
N PHE A 148 16.85 22.06 -6.80
CA PHE A 148 17.53 22.13 -5.51
C PHE A 148 18.99 21.73 -5.66
N ARG A 149 19.89 22.42 -4.94
CA ARG A 149 21.28 21.98 -4.79
C ARG A 149 21.35 20.75 -3.90
N ALA A 150 22.39 19.94 -4.05
CA ALA A 150 22.58 18.74 -3.24
C ALA A 150 22.78 19.10 -1.75
N ARG A 151 23.47 20.19 -1.46
CA ARG A 151 23.79 20.68 -0.11
C ARG A 151 23.37 22.13 0.05
N ASP A 152 23.24 22.56 1.30
CA ASP A 152 23.02 23.96 1.63
C ASP A 152 24.21 24.82 1.18
N VAL A 153 23.91 25.97 0.62
CA VAL A 153 24.89 26.98 0.22
C VAL A 153 24.38 28.35 0.65
N GLN A 154 25.11 29.04 1.51
CA GLN A 154 24.86 30.44 1.90
C GLN A 154 23.38 30.76 2.20
N ASN A 155 22.81 30.14 3.21
CA ASN A 155 21.42 30.36 3.64
C ASN A 155 20.32 29.77 2.71
N GLU A 156 20.68 29.04 1.67
CA GLU A 156 19.72 28.28 0.85
C GLU A 156 19.59 26.84 1.35
N THR A 157 18.38 26.32 1.34
CA THR A 157 18.11 24.93 1.68
C THR A 157 18.38 24.03 0.50
N GLY A 158 19.32 23.10 0.67
CA GLY A 158 19.60 22.04 -0.31
C GLY A 158 18.68 20.83 -0.14
N TRP A 159 18.64 19.97 -1.15
CA TRP A 159 17.81 18.76 -1.14
C TRP A 159 18.11 17.83 0.04
N LEU A 160 19.39 17.62 0.37
CA LEU A 160 19.77 16.75 1.49
C LEU A 160 19.29 17.29 2.82
N LYS A 161 19.25 18.61 2.99
CA LYS A 161 18.72 19.23 4.22
C LYS A 161 17.21 18.99 4.35
N ILE A 162 16.47 19.06 3.25
CA ILE A 162 15.03 18.71 3.23
C ILE A 162 14.83 17.27 3.66
N CYS A 163 15.58 16.33 3.07
CA CYS A 163 15.51 14.92 3.44
C CYS A 163 15.85 14.68 4.92
N GLU A 164 16.90 15.31 5.42
CA GLU A 164 17.32 15.19 6.82
C GLU A 164 16.26 15.75 7.79
N THR A 165 15.70 16.90 7.46
CA THR A 165 14.76 17.60 8.33
C THR A 165 13.37 16.98 8.35
N PHE A 166 12.85 16.58 7.19
CA PHE A 166 11.45 16.22 7.03
C PHE A 166 11.18 14.75 6.72
N LEU A 167 12.21 13.99 6.32
CA LEU A 167 12.01 12.63 5.83
C LEU A 167 12.65 11.59 6.74
N LYS A 168 13.92 11.75 7.11
CA LYS A 168 14.75 10.71 7.73
C LYS A 168 14.10 10.08 8.98
N SER A 169 13.80 10.92 9.99
CA SER A 169 13.23 10.41 11.25
C SER A 169 11.79 9.94 11.08
N LYS A 170 10.98 10.68 10.32
CA LYS A 170 9.57 10.34 10.09
C LYS A 170 9.40 9.05 9.28
N LEU A 171 10.27 8.80 8.32
CA LEU A 171 10.21 7.57 7.54
C LEU A 171 10.60 6.35 8.38
N ALA A 172 11.61 6.51 9.26
CA ALA A 172 11.98 5.48 10.22
C ALA A 172 10.86 5.22 11.26
N GLU A 173 10.13 6.26 11.67
CA GLU A 173 8.94 6.12 12.51
C GLU A 173 7.85 5.32 11.81
N GLN A 174 7.56 5.62 10.52
CA GLN A 174 6.57 4.87 9.74
C GLN A 174 6.99 3.40 9.53
N GLU A 175 8.28 3.13 9.36
CA GLU A 175 8.80 1.77 9.32
C GLU A 175 8.57 1.05 10.65
N GLY A 176 8.87 1.72 11.79
CA GLY A 176 8.62 1.17 13.13
C GLY A 176 7.15 0.82 13.36
N LEU A 177 6.23 1.73 13.01
CA LEU A 177 4.78 1.49 13.11
C LEU A 177 4.34 0.29 12.28
N LEU A 178 4.88 0.13 11.06
CA LEU A 178 4.59 -1.04 10.24
C LEU A 178 5.13 -2.33 10.87
N ASP A 179 6.34 -2.32 11.42
CA ASP A 179 6.97 -3.49 12.03
C ASP A 179 6.28 -3.89 13.36
N GLU A 180 5.63 -2.96 14.04
CA GLU A 180 4.74 -3.26 15.19
C GLU A 180 3.40 -3.86 14.74
N PHE A 181 2.88 -3.42 13.61
CA PHE A 181 1.59 -3.84 13.07
C PHE A 181 1.65 -5.17 12.33
N CYS A 182 2.68 -5.40 11.50
CA CYS A 182 2.84 -6.60 10.68
C CYS A 182 4.18 -7.28 10.90
N THR A 183 4.17 -8.60 10.96
CA THR A 183 5.40 -9.40 10.94
C THR A 183 5.96 -9.52 9.53
N TYR A 184 7.22 -9.20 9.33
CA TYR A 184 7.88 -9.39 8.03
C TYR A 184 8.04 -10.88 7.71
N LEU A 185 7.48 -11.33 6.60
CA LEU A 185 7.53 -12.71 6.14
C LEU A 185 8.86 -13.00 5.43
N SER A 186 9.68 -13.85 6.03
CA SER A 186 11.01 -14.17 5.51
C SER A 186 11.33 -15.68 5.60
N PRO A 187 11.74 -16.32 4.49
CA PRO A 187 12.18 -17.72 4.51
C PRO A 187 13.50 -17.92 5.27
N HIS A 188 14.21 -16.85 5.60
CA HIS A 188 15.47 -16.87 6.34
C HIS A 188 15.27 -16.73 7.86
N ASP A 189 14.04 -16.41 8.31
CA ASP A 189 13.72 -16.36 9.73
C ASP A 189 13.49 -17.79 10.27
N GLU A 190 14.33 -18.24 11.18
CA GLU A 190 14.23 -19.56 11.81
C GLU A 190 12.86 -19.82 12.43
N LYS A 191 12.23 -18.79 13.04
CA LYS A 191 10.92 -18.88 13.68
C LYS A 191 9.79 -19.08 12.68
N GLN A 192 10.00 -18.66 11.43
CA GLN A 192 8.99 -18.70 10.36
C GLN A 192 9.18 -19.86 9.38
N LYS A 193 10.29 -20.62 9.48
CA LYS A 193 10.55 -21.74 8.55
C LYS A 193 9.39 -22.72 8.42
N HIS A 194 8.64 -22.93 9.50
CA HIS A 194 7.49 -23.83 9.52
C HIS A 194 6.33 -23.33 8.65
N LEU A 195 6.26 -22.01 8.34
CA LEU A 195 5.26 -21.43 7.46
C LEU A 195 5.54 -21.68 5.99
N PHE A 196 6.79 -21.96 5.63
CA PHE A 196 7.17 -22.12 4.23
C PHE A 196 7.03 -23.56 3.74
N LEU A 197 6.54 -23.71 2.52
CA LEU A 197 6.44 -25.00 1.80
C LEU A 197 7.79 -25.37 1.17
N LYS A 198 8.57 -24.38 0.77
CA LYS A 198 9.90 -24.52 0.16
C LYS A 198 10.88 -23.56 0.82
N PRO A 199 12.14 -23.93 0.93
CA PRO A 199 13.14 -23.10 1.59
C PRO A 199 13.54 -21.85 0.79
N LYS A 200 13.17 -21.78 -0.49
CA LYS A 200 13.55 -20.69 -1.39
C LYS A 200 12.36 -20.26 -2.21
N VAL A 201 12.11 -18.97 -2.25
CA VAL A 201 11.13 -18.34 -3.16
C VAL A 201 11.81 -18.10 -4.51
N GLU A 202 11.27 -18.70 -5.57
CA GLU A 202 11.85 -18.64 -6.90
C GLU A 202 11.30 -17.46 -7.70
N TRP A 203 12.19 -16.62 -8.23
CA TRP A 203 11.79 -15.47 -9.05
C TRP A 203 11.06 -15.86 -10.34
N SER A 204 11.43 -17.01 -10.93
CA SER A 204 10.79 -17.56 -12.13
C SER A 204 9.28 -17.75 -11.95
N GLU A 205 8.82 -18.08 -10.75
CA GLU A 205 7.40 -18.23 -10.47
C GLU A 205 6.66 -16.88 -10.53
N ALA A 206 7.25 -15.80 -10.02
CA ALA A 206 6.67 -14.46 -10.17
C ALA A 206 6.58 -14.06 -11.66
N THR A 207 7.60 -14.40 -12.46
CA THR A 207 7.57 -14.17 -13.91
C THR A 207 6.46 -14.98 -14.59
N ARG A 208 6.27 -16.24 -14.21
CA ARG A 208 5.17 -17.07 -14.71
C ARG A 208 3.81 -16.48 -14.34
N LEU A 209 3.62 -16.08 -13.08
CA LEU A 209 2.36 -15.49 -12.60
C LEU A 209 2.02 -14.21 -13.36
N SER A 210 2.97 -13.29 -13.49
CA SER A 210 2.79 -12.06 -14.26
C SER A 210 2.45 -12.34 -15.73
N GLY A 211 3.15 -13.29 -16.36
CA GLY A 211 2.89 -13.69 -17.74
C GLY A 211 1.54 -14.39 -17.95
N ALA A 212 1.05 -15.14 -16.96
CA ALA A 212 -0.22 -15.84 -17.04
C ALA A 212 -1.44 -14.94 -16.78
N THR A 213 -1.30 -13.90 -15.96
CA THR A 213 -2.42 -13.08 -15.50
C THR A 213 -2.36 -11.64 -16.01
N GLY A 214 -1.22 -11.19 -16.53
CA GLY A 214 -0.99 -9.79 -16.92
C GLY A 214 -0.79 -8.84 -15.72
N THR A 215 -0.75 -9.36 -14.48
CA THR A 215 -0.57 -8.53 -13.28
C THR A 215 0.84 -7.96 -13.19
N GLY A 216 0.99 -6.84 -12.48
CA GLY A 216 2.28 -6.21 -12.22
C GLY A 216 3.25 -7.13 -11.46
N TYR A 217 4.57 -6.86 -11.57
CA TYR A 217 5.57 -7.68 -10.86
C TYR A 217 5.47 -7.59 -9.34
N SER A 218 5.06 -6.45 -8.80
CA SER A 218 4.80 -6.29 -7.35
C SER A 218 3.77 -7.30 -6.86
N ASP A 219 2.62 -7.34 -7.52
CA ASP A 219 1.52 -8.25 -7.16
C ASP A 219 1.89 -9.70 -7.39
N ALA A 220 2.60 -9.99 -8.50
CA ALA A 220 3.12 -11.32 -8.80
C ALA A 220 4.11 -11.81 -7.71
N LEU A 221 4.92 -10.91 -7.13
CA LEU A 221 5.83 -11.23 -6.02
C LEU A 221 5.07 -11.48 -4.71
N ILE A 222 4.04 -10.70 -4.42
CA ILE A 222 3.17 -10.92 -3.24
C ILE A 222 2.47 -12.29 -3.37
N LEU A 223 1.89 -12.57 -4.53
CA LEU A 223 1.22 -13.83 -4.81
C LEU A 223 2.19 -15.01 -4.77
N ASN A 224 3.37 -14.86 -5.35
CA ASN A 224 4.44 -15.85 -5.29
C ASN A 224 4.83 -16.16 -3.85
N MET A 225 5.02 -15.14 -3.00
CA MET A 225 5.31 -15.33 -1.58
C MET A 225 4.18 -16.10 -0.89
N LEU A 226 2.92 -15.73 -1.12
CA LEU A 226 1.76 -16.43 -0.56
C LEU A 226 1.73 -17.91 -0.96
N LEU A 227 1.97 -18.23 -2.24
CA LEU A 227 1.96 -19.60 -2.77
C LEU A 227 3.11 -20.44 -2.22
N HIS A 228 4.22 -19.84 -1.82
CA HIS A 228 5.36 -20.52 -1.20
C HIS A 228 5.17 -20.79 0.30
N THR A 229 4.06 -20.33 0.89
CA THR A 229 3.75 -20.53 2.30
C THR A 229 2.53 -21.42 2.51
N LYS A 230 2.32 -21.85 3.77
CA LYS A 230 1.10 -22.52 4.24
C LYS A 230 -0.01 -21.53 4.57
N ILE A 231 0.25 -20.22 4.50
CA ILE A 231 -0.74 -19.18 4.80
C ILE A 231 -1.83 -19.24 3.73
N ARG A 232 -3.08 -19.30 4.18
CA ARG A 232 -4.23 -19.49 3.29
C ARG A 232 -4.95 -18.21 2.89
N TYR A 233 -4.65 -17.11 3.58
CA TYR A 233 -5.42 -15.89 3.48
C TYR A 233 -4.58 -14.72 3.00
N LEU A 234 -5.12 -13.98 2.04
CA LEU A 234 -4.58 -12.71 1.53
C LEU A 234 -5.64 -11.63 1.74
N VAL A 235 -5.28 -10.53 2.37
CA VAL A 235 -6.12 -9.34 2.50
C VAL A 235 -5.64 -8.31 1.50
N THR A 236 -6.48 -7.92 0.55
CA THR A 236 -6.13 -6.91 -0.47
C THR A 236 -7.36 -6.13 -0.92
N LEU A 237 -7.12 -4.90 -1.39
CA LEU A 237 -8.10 -4.04 -2.05
C LEU A 237 -7.82 -3.96 -3.57
N ASP A 238 -6.71 -4.53 -4.03
CA ASP A 238 -6.24 -4.43 -5.41
C ASP A 238 -6.98 -5.40 -6.33
N PHE A 239 -7.54 -4.85 -7.43
CA PHE A 239 -8.28 -5.64 -8.41
C PHE A 239 -7.39 -6.67 -9.11
N ASP A 240 -6.20 -6.29 -9.54
CA ASP A 240 -5.32 -7.16 -10.31
C ASP A 240 -4.80 -8.32 -9.46
N LEU A 241 -4.49 -8.06 -8.19
CA LEU A 241 -4.06 -9.08 -7.24
C LEU A 241 -5.21 -10.06 -6.88
N ILE A 242 -6.45 -9.54 -6.74
CA ILE A 242 -7.65 -10.38 -6.53
C ILE A 242 -7.89 -11.26 -7.75
N TYR A 243 -7.78 -10.69 -8.97
CA TYR A 243 -7.95 -11.41 -10.21
C TYR A 243 -6.91 -12.52 -10.36
N ALA A 244 -5.61 -12.19 -10.23
CA ALA A 244 -4.52 -13.14 -10.31
C ALA A 244 -4.66 -14.27 -9.28
N SER A 245 -5.01 -13.95 -8.03
CA SER A 245 -5.25 -14.94 -6.97
C SER A 245 -6.42 -15.87 -7.28
N THR A 246 -7.46 -15.36 -7.93
CA THR A 246 -8.63 -16.18 -8.31
C THR A 246 -8.27 -17.24 -9.36
N ILE A 247 -7.34 -16.93 -10.24
CA ILE A 247 -6.90 -17.83 -11.34
C ILE A 247 -5.81 -18.80 -10.84
N GLU A 248 -4.77 -18.27 -10.19
CA GLU A 248 -3.53 -18.99 -9.93
C GLU A 248 -3.43 -19.55 -8.50
N ALA A 249 -4.23 -19.06 -7.56
CA ALA A 249 -4.19 -19.45 -6.14
C ALA A 249 -5.56 -19.96 -5.65
N LYS A 250 -6.14 -20.91 -6.36
CA LYS A 250 -7.50 -21.44 -6.11
C LYS A 250 -7.69 -22.07 -4.73
N ASP A 251 -6.63 -22.54 -4.11
CA ASP A 251 -6.59 -23.09 -2.75
C ASP A 251 -6.39 -22.02 -1.66
N ARG A 252 -6.20 -20.76 -2.04
CA ARG A 252 -6.08 -19.59 -1.15
C ARG A 252 -7.39 -18.84 -1.11
N LYS A 253 -7.60 -18.10 -0.02
CA LYS A 253 -8.76 -17.23 0.18
C LYS A 253 -8.34 -15.79 0.13
N VAL A 254 -9.03 -14.99 -0.67
CA VAL A 254 -8.83 -13.54 -0.74
C VAL A 254 -9.93 -12.87 0.08
N ILE A 255 -9.51 -12.02 1.01
CA ILE A 255 -10.38 -11.29 1.92
C ILE A 255 -10.43 -9.83 1.45
N LEU A 256 -11.64 -9.32 1.25
CA LEU A 256 -11.89 -7.98 0.71
C LEU A 256 -13.18 -7.38 1.30
N PRO A 257 -13.42 -6.07 1.16
CA PRO A 257 -14.65 -5.43 1.63
C PRO A 257 -15.90 -6.11 1.05
N ASP A 258 -16.94 -6.26 1.86
CA ASP A 258 -18.16 -7.00 1.49
C ASP A 258 -18.84 -6.47 0.23
N ASN A 259 -18.86 -5.16 0.06
CA ASN A 259 -19.46 -4.49 -1.10
C ASN A 259 -18.71 -4.75 -2.41
N ARG A 260 -17.42 -5.14 -2.35
CA ARG A 260 -16.59 -5.41 -3.53
C ARG A 260 -16.66 -6.84 -4.05
N ILE A 261 -17.21 -7.78 -3.28
CA ILE A 261 -17.34 -9.17 -3.72
C ILE A 261 -18.15 -9.28 -5.02
N GLY A 262 -19.12 -8.38 -5.20
CA GLY A 262 -19.98 -8.30 -6.40
C GLY A 262 -19.23 -8.01 -7.68
N ASP A 263 -18.19 -7.19 -7.62
CA ASP A 263 -17.46 -6.67 -8.77
C ASP A 263 -16.75 -7.78 -9.56
N PHE A 264 -16.43 -8.89 -8.89
CA PHE A 264 -15.71 -10.03 -9.47
C PHE A 264 -16.62 -11.17 -9.97
N LYS A 265 -17.94 -11.05 -9.85
CA LYS A 265 -18.86 -12.13 -10.26
C LYS A 265 -18.84 -12.40 -11.77
N GLN A 266 -18.53 -11.40 -12.58
CA GLN A 266 -18.51 -11.51 -14.04
C GLN A 266 -17.25 -12.18 -14.57
N ILE A 267 -16.13 -12.10 -13.85
CA ILE A 267 -14.84 -12.68 -14.24
C ILE A 267 -14.91 -14.21 -14.34
N LEU A 268 -15.79 -14.85 -13.55
CA LEU A 268 -15.92 -16.31 -13.48
C LEU A 268 -16.88 -16.90 -14.51
N ARG A 269 -17.61 -16.06 -15.28
CA ARG A 269 -18.58 -16.56 -16.28
C ARG A 269 -17.99 -16.72 -17.68
N GLY A 270 -16.77 -16.27 -17.90
CA GLY A 270 -16.07 -16.30 -19.18
C GLY A 270 -14.91 -17.31 -19.29
N VAL A 271 -14.73 -18.21 -18.30
CA VAL A 271 -13.69 -19.24 -18.30
C VAL A 271 -14.33 -20.62 -18.30
#